data_46d125b3d25311ccdbb5d281bb3ed13d
#
_entry.id   46d125b3d25311ccdbb5d281bb3ed13d
#
_cell.length_a   1.000
_cell.length_b   1.000
_cell.length_c   1.000
_cell.angle_alpha   90.00
_cell.angle_beta   90.00
_cell.angle_gamma   90.00
#
_symmetry.space_group_name_H-M   'P 1'
#
loop_
_entity.id
_entity.type
_entity.pdbx_description
1 polymer ?
#
loop_
_entity_poly.entity_id
_entity_poly.type
_entity_poly.pdbx_seq_one_letter_code
_entity_poly.pdbx_strand_id
1 'polypeptide(L)'
;VVKVGSSLLANTDALTLRYAFMHGLISDIARLRSAGYDVILMSSGAVALGLNALGKKPGEAKLAEKQAAAACGQPLLLNAYRQISQEFRFDIAQLLVSVEDMESRNRYLNIRTTIETLFERGIVPIINENDTVATEELRVGDNDRLAAKVAQMVQGDELVILTSVDGLYDRDPSEPGAEFIEQLQDVSSYLEV
;
A
#
# COMPACT_ATOMS: atom_id res chain seq x y z
N VAL A 1 2.84 9.30 -5.24
CA VAL A 1 2.27 8.07 -4.64
C VAL A 1 3.03 7.75 -3.37
N VAL A 2 2.33 7.47 -2.27
CA VAL A 2 2.92 7.03 -1.00
C VAL A 2 2.49 5.58 -0.75
N LYS A 3 3.44 4.65 -0.69
CA LYS A 3 3.17 3.26 -0.34
C LYS A 3 3.62 2.98 1.09
N VAL A 4 2.80 2.29 1.87
CA VAL A 4 3.11 1.92 3.26
C VAL A 4 3.03 0.40 3.46
N GLY A 5 4.08 -0.17 4.03
CA GLY A 5 4.18 -1.60 4.33
C GLY A 5 3.31 -2.02 5.52
N SER A 6 2.89 -3.28 5.53
CA SER A 6 2.01 -3.83 6.57
C SER A 6 2.62 -3.78 7.98
N SER A 7 3.93 -3.97 8.11
CA SER A 7 4.66 -3.91 9.39
C SER A 7 4.64 -2.54 10.07
N LEU A 8 4.47 -1.46 9.27
CA LEU A 8 4.35 -0.11 9.80
C LEU A 8 2.91 0.21 10.23
N LEU A 9 1.91 -0.39 9.59
CA LEU A 9 0.49 -0.14 9.86
C LEU A 9 -0.09 -1.02 10.95
N ALA A 10 0.37 -2.27 11.03
CA ALA A 10 -0.16 -3.25 11.96
C ALA A 10 0.95 -3.82 12.83
N ASN A 11 0.62 -4.05 14.10
CA ASN A 11 1.43 -4.90 14.96
C ASN A 11 1.06 -6.35 14.63
N THR A 12 1.97 -7.09 14.01
CA THR A 12 1.75 -8.46 13.56
C THR A 12 1.54 -9.43 14.71
N ASP A 13 2.08 -9.16 15.89
CA ASP A 13 1.96 -10.02 17.06
C ASP A 13 0.62 -9.78 17.79
N ALA A 14 0.25 -8.50 17.93
CA ALA A 14 -1.00 -8.10 18.57
C ALA A 14 -2.19 -8.06 17.62
N LEU A 15 -1.96 -8.18 16.30
CA LEU A 15 -2.97 -8.07 15.23
C LEU A 15 -3.82 -6.78 15.36
N THR A 16 -3.18 -5.67 15.70
CA THR A 16 -3.82 -4.37 15.93
C THR A 16 -3.18 -3.28 15.09
N LEU A 17 -3.93 -2.21 14.83
CA LEU A 17 -3.43 -1.04 14.09
C LEU A 17 -2.48 -0.20 14.94
N ARG A 18 -1.45 0.34 14.32
CA ARG A 18 -0.54 1.34 14.88
C ARG A 18 -1.10 2.74 14.67
N TYR A 19 -2.13 3.11 15.44
CA TYR A 19 -2.86 4.37 15.26
C TYR A 19 -1.96 5.60 15.27
N ALA A 20 -0.96 5.67 16.15
CA ALA A 20 -0.04 6.81 16.20
C ALA A 20 0.74 6.99 14.88
N PHE A 21 1.20 5.90 14.27
CA PHE A 21 1.85 5.95 12.96
C PHE A 21 0.87 6.39 11.87
N MET A 22 -0.33 5.79 11.84
CA MET A 22 -1.36 6.16 10.87
C MET A 22 -1.76 7.63 10.97
N HIS A 23 -1.89 8.15 12.19
CA HIS A 23 -2.19 9.57 12.42
C HIS A 23 -1.09 10.48 11.88
N GLY A 24 0.19 10.16 12.14
CA GLY A 24 1.33 10.88 11.58
C GLY A 24 1.32 10.87 10.05
N LEU A 25 1.12 9.68 9.44
CA LEU A 25 1.04 9.52 8.00
C LEU A 25 -0.09 10.37 7.38
N ILE A 26 -1.29 10.33 7.95
CA ILE A 26 -2.43 11.11 7.45
C ILE A 26 -2.21 12.62 7.66
N SER A 27 -1.56 13.02 8.75
CA SER A 27 -1.12 14.42 8.97
C SER A 27 -0.17 14.89 7.87
N ASP A 28 0.81 14.08 7.48
CA ASP A 28 1.74 14.42 6.41
C ASP A 28 1.04 14.47 5.04
N ILE A 29 0.11 13.56 4.77
CA ILE A 29 -0.74 13.63 3.57
C ILE A 29 -1.56 14.92 3.56
N ALA A 30 -2.13 15.34 4.68
CA ALA A 30 -2.87 16.61 4.78
C ALA A 30 -1.97 17.82 4.47
N ARG A 31 -0.71 17.81 4.93
CA ARG A 31 0.28 18.86 4.62
C ARG A 31 0.63 18.89 3.14
N LEU A 32 0.88 17.73 2.51
CA LEU A 32 1.14 17.64 1.07
C LEU A 32 -0.03 18.20 0.26
N ARG A 33 -1.25 17.82 0.60
CA ARG A 33 -2.47 18.35 -0.05
C ARG A 33 -2.59 19.87 0.11
N SER A 34 -2.31 20.38 1.30
CA SER A 34 -2.32 21.84 1.54
C SER A 34 -1.24 22.59 0.75
N ALA A 35 -0.17 21.90 0.36
CA ALA A 35 0.87 22.41 -0.52
C ALA A 35 0.53 22.25 -2.02
N GLY A 36 -0.65 21.71 -2.36
CA GLY A 36 -1.13 21.57 -3.74
C GLY A 36 -0.77 20.26 -4.43
N TYR A 37 -0.32 19.26 -3.69
CA TYR A 37 -0.02 17.94 -4.25
C TYR A 37 -1.27 17.05 -4.27
N ASP A 38 -1.48 16.33 -5.37
CA ASP A 38 -2.36 15.17 -5.43
C ASP A 38 -1.65 13.96 -4.86
N VAL A 39 -2.28 13.29 -3.90
CA VAL A 39 -1.66 12.18 -3.17
C VAL A 39 -2.51 10.91 -3.31
N ILE A 40 -1.86 9.81 -3.67
CA ILE A 40 -2.42 8.45 -3.58
C ILE A 40 -1.73 7.73 -2.43
N LEU A 41 -2.51 7.12 -1.55
CA LEU A 41 -1.99 6.23 -0.51
C LEU A 41 -2.17 4.78 -0.94
N MET A 42 -1.05 4.07 -1.16
CA MET A 42 -1.04 2.62 -1.34
C MET A 42 -0.87 1.96 0.01
N SER A 43 -1.90 1.25 0.45
CA SER A 43 -1.94 0.65 1.79
C SER A 43 -1.71 -0.86 1.74
N SER A 44 -1.33 -1.42 2.88
CA SER A 44 -1.21 -2.86 3.13
C SER A 44 -1.80 -3.18 4.51
N GLY A 45 -1.77 -4.45 4.92
CA GLY A 45 -2.09 -4.84 6.30
C GLY A 45 -3.51 -5.36 6.53
N ALA A 46 -4.36 -5.39 5.50
CA ALA A 46 -5.72 -5.91 5.64
C ALA A 46 -5.74 -7.37 6.08
N VAL A 47 -4.92 -8.24 5.47
CA VAL A 47 -4.79 -9.65 5.85
C VAL A 47 -4.39 -9.78 7.32
N ALA A 48 -3.37 -9.04 7.76
CA ALA A 48 -2.89 -9.12 9.14
C ALA A 48 -3.98 -8.76 10.16
N LEU A 49 -4.77 -7.72 9.89
CA LEU A 49 -5.90 -7.33 10.74
C LEU A 49 -7.02 -8.35 10.75
N GLY A 50 -7.33 -8.92 9.59
CA GLY A 50 -8.42 -9.88 9.47
C GLY A 50 -8.10 -11.26 10.04
N LEU A 51 -6.83 -11.65 10.13
CA LEU A 51 -6.42 -12.90 10.78
C LEU A 51 -6.88 -12.98 12.24
N ASN A 52 -6.91 -11.82 12.93
CA ASN A 52 -7.46 -11.75 14.29
C ASN A 52 -8.94 -12.20 14.35
N ALA A 53 -9.76 -11.74 13.40
CA ALA A 53 -11.17 -12.14 13.33
C ALA A 53 -11.36 -13.64 13.06
N LEU A 54 -10.37 -14.28 12.43
CA LEU A 54 -10.37 -15.71 12.14
C LEU A 54 -9.68 -16.55 13.23
N GLY A 55 -9.14 -15.93 14.29
CA GLY A 55 -8.38 -16.61 15.33
C GLY A 55 -7.10 -17.29 14.81
N LYS A 56 -6.50 -16.78 13.73
CA LYS A 56 -5.31 -17.33 13.07
C LYS A 56 -4.09 -16.47 13.31
N LYS A 57 -2.92 -17.12 13.32
CA LYS A 57 -1.64 -16.41 13.38
C LYS A 57 -1.05 -16.19 11.96
N PRO A 58 -0.25 -15.14 11.77
CA PRO A 58 0.54 -14.98 10.56
C PRO A 58 1.38 -16.24 10.29
N GLY A 59 1.41 -16.69 9.03
CA GLY A 59 2.14 -17.90 8.63
C GLY A 59 1.37 -19.22 8.71
N GLU A 60 0.30 -19.30 9.50
CA GLU A 60 -0.53 -20.52 9.62
C GLU A 60 -1.69 -20.55 8.60
N ALA A 61 -2.03 -19.42 8.02
CA ALA A 61 -3.20 -19.28 7.16
C ALA A 61 -2.92 -19.75 5.73
N LYS A 62 -3.79 -20.61 5.22
CA LYS A 62 -3.85 -21.02 3.81
C LYS A 62 -4.41 -19.89 2.95
N LEU A 63 -4.29 -19.99 1.62
CA LEU A 63 -4.76 -18.96 0.69
C LEU A 63 -6.22 -18.53 0.95
N ALA A 64 -7.16 -19.46 1.01
CA ALA A 64 -8.58 -19.14 1.27
C ALA A 64 -8.79 -18.42 2.62
N GLU A 65 -7.98 -18.72 3.63
CA GLU A 65 -8.04 -18.05 4.94
C GLU A 65 -7.43 -16.64 4.86
N LYS A 66 -6.39 -16.45 4.05
CA LYS A 66 -5.83 -15.11 3.77
C LYS A 66 -6.82 -14.23 3.01
N GLN A 67 -7.50 -14.79 2.00
CA GLN A 67 -8.56 -14.10 1.25
C GLN A 67 -9.71 -13.69 2.19
N ALA A 68 -10.18 -14.61 3.04
CA ALA A 68 -11.20 -14.31 4.03
C ALA A 68 -10.72 -13.28 5.07
N ALA A 69 -9.47 -13.37 5.51
CA ALA A 69 -8.86 -12.39 6.40
C ALA A 69 -8.80 -11.00 5.73
N ALA A 70 -8.40 -10.91 4.46
CA ALA A 70 -8.42 -9.65 3.73
C ALA A 70 -9.82 -9.03 3.71
N ALA A 71 -10.86 -9.82 3.42
CA ALA A 71 -12.25 -9.37 3.43
C ALA A 71 -12.69 -8.84 4.80
N CYS A 72 -12.25 -9.46 5.90
CA CYS A 72 -12.53 -9.00 7.26
C CYS A 72 -11.71 -7.75 7.65
N GLY A 73 -10.45 -7.71 7.27
CA GLY A 73 -9.52 -6.67 7.70
C GLY A 73 -9.62 -5.37 6.90
N GLN A 74 -9.98 -5.45 5.62
CA GLN A 74 -10.07 -4.28 4.75
C GLN A 74 -11.07 -3.22 5.25
N PRO A 75 -12.29 -3.55 5.70
CA PRO A 75 -13.20 -2.57 6.29
C PRO A 75 -12.64 -1.93 7.57
N LEU A 76 -11.93 -2.69 8.40
CA LEU A 76 -11.31 -2.17 9.62
C LEU A 76 -10.22 -1.15 9.31
N LEU A 77 -9.36 -1.47 8.36
CA LEU A 77 -8.28 -0.59 7.90
C LEU A 77 -8.84 0.70 7.30
N LEU A 78 -9.81 0.58 6.40
CA LEU A 78 -10.42 1.75 5.76
C LEU A 78 -11.14 2.64 6.77
N ASN A 79 -11.85 2.05 7.74
CA ASN A 79 -12.53 2.82 8.79
C ASN A 79 -11.54 3.60 9.65
N ALA A 80 -10.39 3.02 10.00
CA ALA A 80 -9.34 3.72 10.73
C ALA A 80 -8.81 4.93 9.94
N TYR A 81 -8.50 4.75 8.66
CA TYR A 81 -8.10 5.85 7.79
C TYR A 81 -9.17 6.94 7.71
N ARG A 82 -10.44 6.56 7.56
CA ARG A 82 -11.56 7.49 7.48
C ARG A 82 -11.71 8.33 8.76
N GLN A 83 -11.63 7.69 9.92
CA GLN A 83 -11.71 8.40 11.20
C GLN A 83 -10.60 9.44 11.34
N ILE A 84 -9.36 9.06 11.02
CA ILE A 84 -8.22 9.96 11.13
C ILE A 84 -8.31 11.09 10.07
N SER A 85 -8.67 10.78 8.81
CA SER A 85 -8.75 11.80 7.75
C SER A 85 -9.80 12.88 8.04
N GLN A 86 -10.89 12.53 8.74
CA GLN A 86 -11.92 13.49 9.17
C GLN A 86 -11.38 14.53 10.15
N GLU A 87 -10.41 14.19 10.99
CA GLU A 87 -9.74 15.15 11.88
C GLU A 87 -8.98 16.22 11.09
N PHE A 88 -8.48 15.85 9.91
CA PHE A 88 -7.78 16.73 8.96
C PHE A 88 -8.69 17.31 7.86
N ARG A 89 -10.01 17.07 7.94
CA ARG A 89 -11.05 17.63 7.07
C ARG A 89 -10.88 17.28 5.59
N PHE A 90 -10.53 16.04 5.27
CA PHE A 90 -10.56 15.54 3.90
C PHE A 90 -11.19 14.15 3.81
N ASP A 91 -11.78 13.89 2.66
CA ASP A 91 -12.39 12.61 2.34
C ASP A 91 -11.41 11.66 1.68
N ILE A 92 -11.66 10.37 1.86
CA ILE A 92 -10.92 9.29 1.24
C ILE A 92 -11.86 8.39 0.43
N ALA A 93 -11.32 7.74 -0.59
CA ALA A 93 -12.03 6.71 -1.35
C ALA A 93 -11.17 5.46 -1.48
N GLN A 94 -11.79 4.28 -1.40
CA GLN A 94 -11.09 3.02 -1.56
C GLN A 94 -11.16 2.52 -3.00
N LEU A 95 -10.00 2.09 -3.52
CA LEU A 95 -9.91 1.27 -4.71
C LEU A 95 -9.19 -0.04 -4.35
N LEU A 96 -9.80 -1.17 -4.72
CA LEU A 96 -9.15 -2.48 -4.65
C LEU A 96 -8.81 -2.90 -6.07
N VAL A 97 -7.54 -3.15 -6.33
CA VAL A 97 -7.02 -3.45 -7.65
C VAL A 97 -6.13 -4.69 -7.60
N SER A 98 -6.06 -5.41 -8.70
CA SER A 98 -5.13 -6.53 -8.86
C SER A 98 -4.07 -6.23 -9.91
N VAL A 99 -3.03 -7.04 -9.97
CA VAL A 99 -1.99 -6.92 -11.02
C VAL A 99 -2.61 -7.12 -12.40
N GLU A 100 -3.56 -8.04 -12.54
CA GLU A 100 -4.28 -8.32 -13.78
C GLU A 100 -5.13 -7.13 -14.25
N ASP A 101 -5.63 -6.32 -13.32
CA ASP A 101 -6.35 -5.08 -13.67
C ASP A 101 -5.42 -4.08 -14.37
N MET A 102 -4.13 -4.07 -14.02
CA MET A 102 -3.12 -3.23 -14.67
C MET A 102 -2.75 -3.71 -16.07
N GLU A 103 -2.93 -4.98 -16.37
CA GLU A 103 -2.63 -5.59 -17.67
C GLU A 103 -3.80 -5.46 -18.66
N SER A 104 -5.02 -5.30 -18.17
CA SER A 104 -6.20 -5.09 -18.96
C SER A 104 -6.36 -3.61 -19.33
N ARG A 105 -6.20 -3.26 -20.62
CA ARG A 105 -6.30 -1.87 -21.09
C ARG A 105 -7.59 -1.16 -20.61
N ASN A 106 -8.73 -1.84 -20.68
CA ASN A 106 -10.01 -1.23 -20.30
C ASN A 106 -10.08 -0.98 -18.78
N ARG A 107 -9.63 -1.95 -17.96
CA ARG A 107 -9.62 -1.80 -16.52
C ARG A 107 -8.61 -0.72 -16.09
N TYR A 108 -7.42 -0.73 -16.67
CA TYR A 108 -6.39 0.29 -16.47
C TYR A 108 -6.95 1.71 -16.72
N LEU A 109 -7.61 1.95 -17.87
CA LEU A 109 -8.20 3.25 -18.17
C LEU A 109 -9.32 3.63 -17.20
N ASN A 110 -10.17 2.67 -16.80
CA ASN A 110 -11.23 2.93 -15.83
C ASN A 110 -10.67 3.30 -14.46
N ILE A 111 -9.63 2.59 -13.99
CA ILE A 111 -8.97 2.90 -12.71
C ILE A 111 -8.36 4.30 -12.78
N ARG A 112 -7.63 4.62 -13.84
CA ARG A 112 -7.03 5.94 -14.05
C ARG A 112 -8.08 7.04 -14.02
N THR A 113 -9.15 6.93 -14.79
CA THR A 113 -10.25 7.91 -14.83
C THR A 113 -10.91 8.07 -13.45
N THR A 114 -11.08 6.95 -12.72
CA THR A 114 -11.61 7.00 -11.35
C THR A 114 -10.70 7.82 -10.43
N ILE A 115 -9.39 7.60 -10.48
CA ILE A 115 -8.42 8.35 -9.68
C ILE A 115 -8.44 9.84 -10.05
N GLU A 116 -8.41 10.16 -11.35
CA GLU A 116 -8.49 11.54 -11.84
C GLU A 116 -9.76 12.24 -11.35
N THR A 117 -10.91 11.56 -11.42
CA THR A 117 -12.18 12.09 -10.89
C THR A 117 -12.15 12.34 -9.38
N LEU A 118 -11.47 11.48 -8.60
CA LEU A 118 -11.30 11.68 -7.16
C LEU A 118 -10.43 12.90 -6.87
N PHE A 119 -9.35 13.11 -7.62
CA PHE A 119 -8.51 14.29 -7.48
C PHE A 119 -9.27 15.59 -7.77
N GLU A 120 -10.08 15.62 -8.84
CA GLU A 120 -10.93 16.78 -9.15
C GLU A 120 -11.90 17.13 -8.01
N ARG A 121 -12.25 16.17 -7.18
CA ARG A 121 -13.13 16.34 -6.00
C ARG A 121 -12.36 16.57 -4.69
N GLY A 122 -11.02 16.59 -4.73
CA GLY A 122 -10.18 16.71 -3.56
C GLY A 122 -10.24 15.51 -2.61
N ILE A 123 -10.60 14.32 -3.13
CA ILE A 123 -10.70 13.07 -2.38
C ILE A 123 -9.39 12.30 -2.55
N VAL A 124 -8.84 11.80 -1.45
CA VAL A 124 -7.59 11.00 -1.48
C VAL A 124 -7.91 9.54 -1.79
N PRO A 125 -7.39 8.99 -2.91
CA PRO A 125 -7.50 7.57 -3.19
C PRO A 125 -6.64 6.76 -2.20
N ILE A 126 -7.26 5.78 -1.53
CA ILE A 126 -6.56 4.73 -0.80
C ILE A 126 -6.65 3.46 -1.61
N ILE A 127 -5.54 3.02 -2.15
CA ILE A 127 -5.47 1.84 -3.00
C ILE A 127 -4.85 0.69 -2.20
N ASN A 128 -5.42 -0.50 -2.33
CA ASN A 128 -4.83 -1.73 -1.84
C ASN A 128 -5.03 -2.83 -2.90
N GLU A 129 -4.25 -3.89 -2.77
CA GLU A 129 -4.47 -5.08 -3.57
C GLU A 129 -5.83 -5.71 -3.22
N ASN A 130 -6.50 -6.27 -4.23
CA ASN A 130 -7.71 -7.06 -4.03
C ASN A 130 -7.36 -8.49 -3.63
N ASP A 131 -6.85 -8.64 -2.42
CA ASP A 131 -6.45 -9.93 -1.86
C ASP A 131 -7.57 -10.99 -1.89
N THR A 132 -8.84 -10.58 -2.01
CA THR A 132 -9.97 -11.53 -2.02
C THR A 132 -10.05 -12.38 -3.29
N VAL A 133 -9.45 -11.91 -4.37
CA VAL A 133 -9.37 -12.62 -5.66
C VAL A 133 -7.94 -13.04 -5.98
N ALA A 134 -7.03 -12.88 -5.05
CA ALA A 134 -5.63 -13.21 -5.19
C ALA A 134 -5.42 -14.69 -5.49
N THR A 135 -4.49 -15.01 -6.40
CA THR A 135 -4.08 -16.38 -6.72
C THR A 135 -2.90 -16.83 -5.85
N GLU A 136 -2.54 -18.12 -5.86
CA GLU A 136 -1.43 -18.66 -5.05
C GLU A 136 -0.07 -18.02 -5.33
N GLU A 137 0.08 -17.34 -6.46
CA GLU A 137 1.32 -16.71 -6.90
C GLU A 137 1.62 -15.38 -6.20
N LEU A 138 0.68 -14.85 -5.39
CA LEU A 138 0.87 -13.60 -4.67
C LEU A 138 1.97 -13.73 -3.60
N ARG A 139 3.11 -13.13 -3.90
CA ARG A 139 4.29 -13.11 -3.06
C ARG A 139 4.34 -11.83 -2.23
N VAL A 140 5.07 -11.90 -1.12
CA VAL A 140 5.44 -10.71 -0.33
C VAL A 140 6.19 -9.73 -1.24
N GLY A 141 5.75 -8.47 -1.31
CA GLY A 141 6.36 -7.44 -2.16
C GLY A 141 5.50 -7.00 -3.35
N ASP A 142 4.38 -7.65 -3.64
CA ASP A 142 3.54 -7.30 -4.79
C ASP A 142 2.94 -5.90 -4.70
N ASN A 143 2.68 -5.39 -3.48
CA ASN A 143 2.22 -4.01 -3.29
C ASN A 143 3.26 -2.95 -3.69
N ASP A 144 4.57 -3.23 -3.68
CA ASP A 144 5.59 -2.30 -4.17
C ASP A 144 5.56 -2.22 -5.69
N ARG A 145 5.43 -3.37 -6.36
CA ARG A 145 5.25 -3.45 -7.82
C ARG A 145 3.94 -2.80 -8.26
N LEU A 146 2.86 -3.05 -7.52
CA LEU A 146 1.56 -2.43 -7.78
C LEU A 146 1.64 -0.90 -7.60
N ALA A 147 2.34 -0.41 -6.57
CA ALA A 147 2.55 1.01 -6.34
C ALA A 147 3.34 1.68 -7.49
N ALA A 148 4.36 1.01 -8.01
CA ALA A 148 5.11 1.48 -9.17
C ALA A 148 4.21 1.55 -10.43
N LYS A 149 3.40 0.52 -10.67
CA LYS A 149 2.42 0.51 -11.79
C LYS A 149 1.38 1.62 -11.64
N VAL A 150 0.88 1.86 -10.43
CA VAL A 150 -0.06 2.96 -10.15
C VAL A 150 0.62 4.32 -10.36
N ALA A 151 1.83 4.52 -9.87
CA ALA A 151 2.59 5.75 -10.08
C ALA A 151 2.80 6.03 -11.57
N GLN A 152 3.16 5.01 -12.35
CA GLN A 152 3.27 5.12 -13.79
C GLN A 152 1.93 5.44 -14.47
N MET A 153 0.84 4.81 -14.02
CA MET A 153 -0.51 5.01 -14.57
C MET A 153 -0.97 6.45 -14.47
N VAL A 154 -0.75 7.08 -13.33
CA VAL A 154 -1.16 8.46 -13.07
C VAL A 154 -0.10 9.48 -13.49
N GLN A 155 1.02 9.03 -14.06
CA GLN A 155 2.17 9.88 -14.39
C GLN A 155 2.66 10.66 -13.16
N GLY A 156 2.71 9.96 -12.02
CA GLY A 156 3.11 10.58 -10.75
C GLY A 156 4.57 10.99 -10.74
N ASP A 157 4.86 12.15 -10.19
CA ASP A 157 6.21 12.71 -10.12
C ASP A 157 7.10 11.93 -9.16
N GLU A 158 6.52 11.39 -8.08
CA GLU A 158 7.26 10.68 -7.03
C GLU A 158 6.51 9.44 -6.53
N LEU A 159 7.29 8.39 -6.23
CA LEU A 159 6.86 7.23 -5.46
C LEU A 159 7.71 7.13 -4.20
N VAL A 160 7.06 7.29 -3.05
CA VAL A 160 7.68 7.13 -1.72
C VAL A 160 7.26 5.79 -1.16
N ILE A 161 8.22 4.93 -0.83
CA ILE A 161 7.97 3.62 -0.22
C ILE A 161 8.39 3.68 1.25
N LEU A 162 7.41 3.61 2.15
CA LEU A 162 7.63 3.50 3.59
C LEU A 162 7.67 2.02 3.97
N THR A 163 8.81 1.59 4.45
CA THR A 163 9.11 0.19 4.78
C THR A 163 9.82 0.06 6.12
N SER A 164 10.12 -1.16 6.56
CA SER A 164 10.83 -1.45 7.81
C SER A 164 12.35 -1.37 7.70
N VAL A 165 12.87 -1.16 6.49
CA VAL A 165 14.30 -0.94 6.21
C VAL A 165 14.52 0.52 5.83
N ASP A 166 15.71 1.05 6.03
CA ASP A 166 16.05 2.45 5.84
C ASP A 166 16.36 2.86 4.39
N GLY A 167 16.34 1.89 3.46
CA GLY A 167 16.46 2.19 2.04
C GLY A 167 16.80 0.99 1.18
N LEU A 168 17.43 1.25 0.04
CA LEU A 168 17.85 0.24 -0.92
C LEU A 168 19.21 -0.35 -0.52
N TYR A 169 19.35 -1.66 -0.65
CA TYR A 169 20.59 -2.39 -0.42
C TYR A 169 20.94 -3.24 -1.64
N ASP A 170 22.23 -3.59 -1.76
CA ASP A 170 22.74 -4.48 -2.82
C ASP A 170 22.28 -5.94 -2.63
N ARG A 171 21.93 -6.31 -1.40
CA ARG A 171 21.43 -7.64 -0.98
C ARG A 171 20.57 -7.49 0.28
N ASP A 172 20.11 -8.60 0.86
CA ASP A 172 19.33 -8.56 2.11
C ASP A 172 20.11 -7.82 3.21
N PRO A 173 19.55 -6.76 3.82
CA PRO A 173 20.23 -5.97 4.85
C PRO A 173 20.60 -6.76 6.11
N SER A 174 20.02 -7.95 6.32
CA SER A 174 20.41 -8.87 7.39
C SER A 174 21.68 -9.67 7.09
N GLU A 175 22.13 -9.70 5.84
CA GLU A 175 23.34 -10.41 5.44
C GLU A 175 24.61 -9.63 5.79
N PRO A 176 25.68 -10.33 6.25
CA PRO A 176 26.96 -9.68 6.49
C PRO A 176 27.53 -9.04 5.21
N GLY A 177 27.86 -7.76 5.29
CA GLY A 177 28.43 -7.00 4.16
C GLY A 177 27.39 -6.44 3.18
N ALA A 178 26.10 -6.40 3.56
CA ALA A 178 25.11 -5.66 2.81
C ALA A 178 25.45 -4.16 2.77
N GLU A 179 25.46 -3.57 1.59
CA GLU A 179 25.78 -2.16 1.37
C GLU A 179 24.52 -1.36 1.07
N PHE A 180 24.36 -0.26 1.81
CA PHE A 180 23.28 0.70 1.57
C PHE A 180 23.54 1.50 0.29
N ILE A 181 22.53 1.60 -0.56
CA ILE A 181 22.56 2.33 -1.83
C ILE A 181 21.80 3.63 -1.65
N GLU A 182 22.52 4.72 -1.40
CA GLU A 182 21.92 6.03 -1.18
C GLU A 182 21.20 6.57 -2.43
N GLN A 183 21.77 6.34 -3.61
CA GLN A 183 21.21 6.79 -4.87
C GLN A 183 21.55 5.83 -6.00
N LEU A 184 20.55 5.43 -6.77
CA LEU A 184 20.71 4.62 -7.95
C LEU A 184 20.36 5.46 -9.19
N GLN A 185 21.35 5.72 -10.05
CA GLN A 185 21.15 6.50 -11.28
C GLN A 185 20.78 5.62 -12.48
N ASP A 186 21.24 4.38 -12.50
CA ASP A 186 20.97 3.41 -13.56
C ASP A 186 20.51 2.09 -12.98
N VAL A 187 19.29 1.71 -13.30
CA VAL A 187 18.66 0.47 -12.83
C VAL A 187 19.08 -0.74 -13.66
N SER A 188 19.66 -0.54 -14.86
CA SER A 188 19.94 -1.61 -15.81
C SER A 188 20.89 -2.66 -15.25
N SER A 189 21.85 -2.27 -14.42
CA SER A 189 22.82 -3.18 -13.79
C SER A 189 22.20 -4.10 -12.72
N TYR A 190 20.96 -3.85 -12.31
CA TYR A 190 20.24 -4.61 -11.28
C TYR A 190 19.05 -5.42 -11.84
N LEU A 191 18.80 -5.32 -13.16
CA LEU A 191 17.71 -6.05 -13.82
C LEU A 191 18.10 -7.45 -14.31
N GLU A 192 19.36 -7.83 -14.18
CA GLU A 192 19.90 -9.12 -14.66
C GLU A 192 20.03 -10.18 -13.54
N VAL A 193 19.27 -10.06 -12.44
CA VAL A 193 19.28 -11.05 -11.35
C VAL A 193 17.96 -11.79 -11.28
#